data_631c0b1b2eb40219245754f3a623dc25
#
_entry.id   631c0b1b2eb40219245754f3a623dc25
#
_cell.length_a   1.000
_cell.length_b   1.000
_cell.length_c   1.000
_cell.angle_alpha   90.00
_cell.angle_beta   90.00
_cell.angle_gamma   90.00
#
_symmetry.space_group_name_H-M   'P 1'
#
loop_
_entity.id
_entity.type
_entity.pdbx_description
1 polymer ?
#
loop_
_entity_poly.entity_id
_entity_poly.type
_entity_poly.pdbx_seq_one_letter_code
_entity_poly.pdbx_strand_id
1 'polypeptide(L)'
;MEYNDVYDADRNLTGRLHRRGTRWKQGEYGLIVCVWVYDGKGKLLLTQRAPQKSFAGTWENSGGAVKAGESSRQAIARELYEETGIKADPKDFELLGTRRDKDYFFDFYCLKNATPIEDIVLLEGETTAAKWATFAEVREMIKTREICRIIGRQFLHQEPQLLDRQEPGYR
;
A
#
# COMPACT_ATOMS: atom_id res chain seq x y z
N MET A 1 -16.40 -5.22 -14.50
CA MET A 1 -16.09 -3.80 -14.79
C MET A 1 -16.00 -3.11 -13.44
N GLU A 2 -14.88 -2.48 -13.11
CA GLU A 2 -14.66 -1.88 -11.79
C GLU A 2 -14.91 -0.38 -11.81
N TYR A 3 -15.47 0.14 -10.72
CA TYR A 3 -15.73 1.55 -10.49
C TYR A 3 -15.11 2.00 -9.18
N ASN A 4 -14.73 3.27 -9.14
CA ASN A 4 -14.25 3.95 -7.95
C ASN A 4 -15.22 5.08 -7.59
N ASP A 5 -15.36 5.38 -6.32
CA ASP A 5 -16.04 6.59 -5.88
C ASP A 5 -15.26 7.83 -6.29
N VAL A 6 -15.98 8.91 -6.63
CA VAL A 6 -15.39 10.20 -6.98
C VAL A 6 -15.46 11.12 -5.77
N TYR A 7 -14.30 11.66 -5.41
CA TYR A 7 -14.14 12.69 -4.38
C TYR A 7 -13.91 14.06 -5.00
N ASP A 8 -14.32 15.12 -4.30
CA ASP A 8 -13.94 16.51 -4.61
C ASP A 8 -12.58 16.88 -4.00
N ALA A 9 -12.16 18.13 -4.18
CA ALA A 9 -10.86 18.63 -3.68
C ALA A 9 -10.75 18.65 -2.14
N ASP A 10 -11.89 18.69 -1.42
CA ASP A 10 -11.99 18.67 0.03
C ASP A 10 -12.22 17.25 0.58
N ARG A 11 -12.11 16.24 -0.30
CA ARG A 11 -12.29 14.82 0.00
C ARG A 11 -13.72 14.44 0.40
N ASN A 12 -14.72 15.16 -0.07
CA ASN A 12 -16.12 14.75 0.07
C ASN A 12 -16.52 13.81 -1.06
N LEU A 13 -17.32 12.80 -0.74
CA LEU A 13 -17.94 11.94 -1.76
C LEU A 13 -18.93 12.76 -2.61
N THR A 14 -18.76 12.70 -3.92
CA THR A 14 -19.63 13.44 -4.85
C THR A 14 -20.89 12.67 -5.26
N GLY A 15 -20.99 11.39 -4.88
CA GLY A 15 -22.06 10.49 -5.35
C GLY A 15 -21.88 10.01 -6.80
N ARG A 16 -20.81 10.42 -7.48
CA ARG A 16 -20.48 9.99 -8.84
C ARG A 16 -19.53 8.80 -8.81
N LEU A 17 -19.56 8.02 -9.90
CA LEU A 17 -18.68 6.88 -10.09
C LEU A 17 -17.72 7.15 -11.24
N HIS A 18 -16.46 6.75 -11.05
CA HIS A 18 -15.43 6.77 -12.07
C HIS A 18 -15.13 5.33 -12.54
N ARG A 19 -15.17 5.10 -13.85
CA ARG A 19 -14.82 3.81 -14.43
C ARG A 19 -13.30 3.64 -14.42
N ARG A 20 -12.81 2.56 -13.81
CA ARG A 20 -11.37 2.24 -13.80
C ARG A 20 -10.79 2.17 -15.22
N GLY A 21 -9.60 2.74 -15.40
CA GLY A 21 -8.92 2.78 -16.70
C GLY A 21 -9.32 3.93 -17.60
N THR A 22 -10.23 4.82 -17.19
CA THR A 22 -10.54 6.05 -17.89
C THR A 22 -9.78 7.24 -17.29
N ARG A 23 -9.79 8.39 -17.96
CA ARG A 23 -9.12 9.60 -17.48
C ARG A 23 -10.01 10.32 -16.46
N TRP A 24 -9.42 10.76 -15.36
CA TRP A 24 -10.07 11.62 -14.36
C TRP A 24 -10.38 12.99 -14.96
N LYS A 25 -11.51 13.56 -14.60
CA LYS A 25 -11.84 14.95 -14.95
C LYS A 25 -11.16 15.88 -13.96
N GLN A 26 -10.94 17.13 -14.40
CA GLN A 26 -10.37 18.15 -13.51
C GLN A 26 -11.25 18.35 -12.26
N GLY A 27 -10.61 18.34 -11.09
CA GLY A 27 -11.31 18.47 -9.80
C GLY A 27 -11.99 17.20 -9.30
N GLU A 28 -11.80 16.07 -9.97
CA GLU A 28 -12.22 14.75 -9.51
C GLU A 28 -11.02 13.94 -9.03
N TYR A 29 -11.21 13.23 -7.93
CA TYR A 29 -10.15 12.44 -7.28
C TYR A 29 -10.65 11.05 -6.95
N GLY A 30 -9.76 10.07 -7.11
CA GLY A 30 -9.93 8.73 -6.56
C GLY A 30 -9.27 8.60 -5.19
N LEU A 31 -9.36 7.42 -4.59
CA LEU A 31 -8.69 7.07 -3.35
C LEU A 31 -7.85 5.82 -3.56
N ILE A 32 -6.59 5.89 -3.14
CA ILE A 32 -5.63 4.79 -3.13
C ILE A 32 -5.25 4.52 -1.68
N VAL A 33 -5.09 3.27 -1.33
CA VAL A 33 -4.63 2.81 -0.01
C VAL A 33 -3.33 2.05 -0.14
N CYS A 34 -2.44 2.23 0.83
CA CYS A 34 -1.18 1.49 0.93
C CYS A 34 -0.93 1.09 2.39
N VAL A 35 -0.30 -0.06 2.62
CA VAL A 35 0.04 -0.53 3.97
C VAL A 35 1.49 -0.98 4.09
N TRP A 36 2.15 -0.53 5.15
CA TRP A 36 3.38 -1.12 5.63
C TRP A 36 3.06 -2.20 6.65
N VAL A 37 3.23 -3.45 6.26
CA VAL A 37 3.16 -4.58 7.20
C VAL A 37 4.53 -4.72 7.85
N TYR A 38 4.58 -4.71 9.19
CA TYR A 38 5.82 -4.81 9.96
C TYR A 38 5.74 -5.93 10.99
N ASP A 39 6.86 -6.64 11.20
CA ASP A 39 6.93 -7.78 12.10
C ASP A 39 7.10 -7.40 13.59
N GLY A 40 7.38 -6.14 13.87
CA GLY A 40 7.73 -5.63 15.20
C GLY A 40 9.20 -5.84 15.55
N LYS A 41 9.97 -6.56 14.72
CA LYS A 41 11.38 -6.92 14.92
C LYS A 41 12.30 -6.33 13.84
N GLY A 42 11.94 -5.16 13.33
CA GLY A 42 12.76 -4.38 12.41
C GLY A 42 12.64 -4.77 10.94
N LYS A 43 11.59 -5.50 10.54
CA LYS A 43 11.36 -5.86 9.14
C LYS A 43 9.99 -5.41 8.63
N LEU A 44 9.94 -5.14 7.34
CA LEU A 44 8.76 -4.77 6.55
C LEU A 44 8.53 -5.82 5.47
N LEU A 45 7.27 -6.20 5.25
CA LEU A 45 6.89 -7.07 4.15
C LEU A 45 6.85 -6.27 2.85
N LEU A 46 7.55 -6.76 1.84
CA LEU A 46 7.53 -6.24 0.48
C LEU A 46 7.06 -7.32 -0.49
N THR A 47 6.35 -6.91 -1.52
CA THR A 47 5.97 -7.73 -2.67
C THR A 47 6.66 -7.21 -3.93
N GLN A 48 6.91 -8.07 -4.91
CA GLN A 48 7.52 -7.70 -6.18
C GLN A 48 6.46 -7.66 -7.28
N ARG A 49 6.40 -6.55 -8.01
CA ARG A 49 5.41 -6.30 -9.07
C ARG A 49 5.63 -7.22 -10.27
N ALA A 50 4.54 -7.82 -10.74
CA ALA A 50 4.56 -8.68 -11.92
C ALA A 50 4.96 -7.93 -13.21
N PRO A 51 5.51 -8.64 -14.22
CA PRO A 51 6.02 -8.03 -15.46
C PRO A 51 5.00 -7.20 -16.25
N GLN A 52 3.71 -7.52 -16.15
CA GLN A 52 2.63 -6.82 -16.85
C GLN A 52 2.15 -5.54 -16.15
N LYS A 53 2.65 -5.29 -14.94
CA LYS A 53 2.30 -4.10 -14.17
C LYS A 53 3.18 -2.90 -14.52
N SER A 54 2.69 -1.69 -14.24
CA SER A 54 3.55 -0.50 -14.23
C SER A 54 4.65 -0.67 -13.16
N PHE A 55 5.86 -0.19 -13.43
CA PHE A 55 7.05 -0.40 -12.59
C PHE A 55 7.38 -1.89 -12.37
N ALA A 56 7.23 -2.69 -13.42
CA ALA A 56 7.48 -4.14 -13.40
C ALA A 56 8.80 -4.50 -12.71
N GLY A 57 8.79 -5.56 -11.92
CA GLY A 57 9.95 -6.08 -11.22
C GLY A 57 10.43 -5.26 -10.03
N THR A 58 9.86 -4.07 -9.77
CA THR A 58 10.21 -3.31 -8.56
C THR A 58 9.48 -3.85 -7.34
N TRP A 59 10.09 -3.65 -6.18
CA TRP A 59 9.50 -3.98 -4.89
C TRP A 59 8.58 -2.84 -4.41
N GLU A 60 7.55 -3.20 -3.67
CA GLU A 60 6.59 -2.25 -3.09
C GLU A 60 5.96 -2.80 -1.81
N ASN A 61 5.25 -1.94 -1.09
CA ASN A 61 4.29 -2.34 -0.06
C ASN A 61 2.94 -2.67 -0.71
N SER A 62 2.06 -3.40 -0.01
CA SER A 62 0.73 -3.73 -0.53
C SER A 62 -0.18 -2.51 -0.61
N GLY A 63 -1.01 -2.47 -1.66
CA GLY A 63 -1.99 -1.41 -1.82
C GLY A 63 -2.65 -1.37 -3.18
N GLY A 64 -3.72 -0.57 -3.27
CA GLY A 64 -4.48 -0.41 -4.51
C GLY A 64 -5.57 0.64 -4.43
N ALA A 65 -6.43 0.65 -5.44
CA ALA A 65 -7.52 1.60 -5.54
C ALA A 65 -8.73 1.16 -4.70
N VAL A 66 -9.33 2.10 -4.01
CA VAL A 66 -10.58 1.88 -3.27
C VAL A 66 -11.73 1.74 -4.28
N LYS A 67 -12.45 0.62 -4.21
CA LYS A 67 -13.63 0.38 -5.06
C LYS A 67 -14.82 1.19 -4.58
N ALA A 68 -15.76 1.47 -5.47
CA ALA A 68 -16.98 2.18 -5.14
C ALA A 68 -17.74 1.47 -3.99
N GLY A 69 -18.12 2.25 -2.98
CA GLY A 69 -18.82 1.75 -1.79
C GLY A 69 -17.92 1.13 -0.72
N GLU A 70 -16.61 0.98 -0.95
CA GLU A 70 -15.67 0.54 0.09
C GLU A 70 -15.20 1.71 0.97
N SER A 71 -15.07 1.48 2.26
CA SER A 71 -14.23 2.36 3.09
C SER A 71 -12.74 2.11 2.83
N SER A 72 -11.91 3.11 3.10
CA SER A 72 -10.45 3.03 2.98
C SER A 72 -9.87 1.81 3.74
N ARG A 73 -10.38 1.51 4.95
CA ARG A 73 -9.94 0.36 5.76
C ARG A 73 -10.39 -1.00 5.18
N GLN A 74 -11.58 -1.07 4.60
CA GLN A 74 -12.02 -2.29 3.92
C GLN A 74 -11.19 -2.56 2.67
N ALA A 75 -10.90 -1.51 1.89
CA ALA A 75 -10.08 -1.62 0.71
C ALA A 75 -8.67 -2.12 1.03
N ILE A 76 -8.00 -1.56 2.07
CA ILE A 76 -6.64 -2.00 2.39
C ILE A 76 -6.60 -3.43 2.94
N ALA A 77 -7.62 -3.87 3.68
CA ALA A 77 -7.74 -5.25 4.12
C ALA A 77 -7.92 -6.22 2.95
N ARG A 78 -8.73 -5.85 1.96
CA ARG A 78 -8.93 -6.62 0.72
C ARG A 78 -7.65 -6.68 -0.12
N GLU A 79 -7.00 -5.55 -0.39
CA GLU A 79 -5.76 -5.49 -1.18
C GLU A 79 -4.64 -6.33 -0.53
N LEU A 80 -4.44 -6.21 0.78
CA LEU A 80 -3.46 -7.01 1.49
C LEU A 80 -3.75 -8.51 1.36
N TYR A 81 -5.03 -8.90 1.53
CA TYR A 81 -5.42 -10.30 1.39
C TYR A 81 -5.25 -10.80 -0.06
N GLU A 82 -5.68 -10.03 -1.04
CA GLU A 82 -5.54 -10.37 -2.47
C GLU A 82 -4.06 -10.56 -2.85
N GLU A 83 -3.16 -9.69 -2.39
CA GLU A 83 -1.74 -9.72 -2.78
C GLU A 83 -0.87 -10.70 -1.97
N THR A 84 -1.24 -11.03 -0.74
CA THR A 84 -0.36 -11.76 0.19
C THR A 84 -1.02 -12.93 0.93
N GLY A 85 -2.34 -13.07 0.83
CA GLY A 85 -3.10 -14.06 1.61
C GLY A 85 -3.27 -13.69 3.10
N ILE A 86 -2.68 -12.58 3.57
CA ILE A 86 -2.80 -12.15 4.97
C ILE A 86 -4.22 -11.64 5.23
N LYS A 87 -4.92 -12.28 6.17
CA LYS A 87 -6.21 -11.85 6.67
C LYS A 87 -6.03 -10.96 7.90
N ALA A 88 -6.60 -9.76 7.85
CA ALA A 88 -6.62 -8.82 8.97
C ALA A 88 -7.99 -8.14 9.06
N ASP A 89 -8.43 -7.83 10.26
CA ASP A 89 -9.65 -7.04 10.48
C ASP A 89 -9.39 -5.59 10.05
N PRO A 90 -10.29 -4.93 9.29
CA PRO A 90 -10.15 -3.53 8.91
C PRO A 90 -9.83 -2.57 10.07
N LYS A 91 -10.26 -2.89 11.30
CA LYS A 91 -9.96 -2.07 12.49
C LYS A 91 -8.50 -2.13 12.94
N ASP A 92 -7.75 -3.19 12.57
CA ASP A 92 -6.36 -3.41 13.00
C ASP A 92 -5.37 -2.55 12.20
N PHE A 93 -5.81 -1.96 11.09
CA PHE A 93 -4.98 -1.04 10.31
C PHE A 93 -4.92 0.33 10.97
N GLU A 94 -3.72 0.78 11.33
CA GLU A 94 -3.48 2.11 11.88
C GLU A 94 -3.13 3.09 10.76
N LEU A 95 -3.86 4.22 10.70
CA LEU A 95 -3.58 5.27 9.70
C LEU A 95 -2.33 6.05 10.09
N LEU A 96 -1.33 6.04 9.24
CA LEU A 96 -0.10 6.84 9.37
C LEU A 96 -0.26 8.26 8.84
N GLY A 97 -1.11 8.44 7.86
CA GLY A 97 -1.38 9.74 7.27
C GLY A 97 -2.11 9.67 5.93
N THR A 98 -2.47 10.84 5.46
CA THR A 98 -3.16 11.04 4.18
C THR A 98 -2.41 12.06 3.35
N ARG A 99 -2.36 11.86 2.04
CA ARG A 99 -1.79 12.81 1.08
C ARG A 99 -2.70 12.95 -0.12
N ARG A 100 -2.76 14.15 -0.69
CA ARG A 100 -3.33 14.39 -2.03
C ARG A 100 -2.19 14.54 -3.05
N ASP A 101 -2.33 13.88 -4.16
CA ASP A 101 -1.50 14.04 -5.35
C ASP A 101 -2.45 14.18 -6.54
N LYS A 102 -1.99 14.64 -7.66
CA LYS A 102 -2.68 14.98 -8.91
C LYS A 102 -4.18 14.60 -8.98
N ASP A 103 -4.48 13.31 -9.14
CA ASP A 103 -5.83 12.79 -9.38
C ASP A 103 -6.30 11.84 -8.24
N TYR A 104 -5.55 11.77 -7.12
CA TYR A 104 -5.82 10.82 -6.05
C TYR A 104 -5.56 11.39 -4.67
N PHE A 105 -6.37 10.95 -3.72
CA PHE A 105 -5.99 10.88 -2.31
C PHE A 105 -5.30 9.55 -2.03
N PHE A 106 -4.39 9.55 -1.07
CA PHE A 106 -3.68 8.37 -0.59
C PHE A 106 -3.85 8.26 0.90
N ASP A 107 -4.33 7.12 1.38
CA ASP A 107 -4.28 6.75 2.78
C ASP A 107 -3.17 5.73 3.01
N PHE A 108 -2.28 6.06 3.93
CA PHE A 108 -1.17 5.21 4.31
C PHE A 108 -1.44 4.58 5.65
N TYR A 109 -1.38 3.26 5.69
CA TYR A 109 -1.60 2.46 6.88
C TYR A 109 -0.34 1.72 7.30
N CYS A 110 -0.33 1.27 8.56
CA CYS A 110 0.55 0.20 9.01
C CYS A 110 -0.26 -0.89 9.70
N LEU A 111 0.31 -2.10 9.72
CA LEU A 111 -0.25 -3.28 10.35
C LEU A 111 0.87 -4.10 10.97
N LYS A 112 0.76 -4.43 12.26
CA LYS A 112 1.66 -5.40 12.89
C LYS A 112 1.20 -6.81 12.53
N ASN A 113 2.04 -7.54 11.78
CA ASN A 113 1.80 -8.92 11.40
C ASN A 113 3.15 -9.59 11.11
N ALA A 114 3.36 -10.80 11.61
CA ALA A 114 4.61 -11.54 11.45
C ALA A 114 4.37 -12.90 10.76
N THR A 115 3.44 -12.94 9.80
CA THR A 115 3.21 -14.15 8.99
C THR A 115 4.53 -14.64 8.40
N PRO A 116 4.91 -15.92 8.57
CA PRO A 116 6.09 -16.50 7.96
C PRO A 116 6.08 -16.31 6.44
N ILE A 117 7.26 -16.13 5.85
CA ILE A 117 7.33 -15.85 4.40
C ILE A 117 6.82 -17.02 3.56
N GLU A 118 6.96 -18.23 4.05
CA GLU A 118 6.46 -19.47 3.43
C GLU A 118 4.93 -19.58 3.41
N ASP A 119 4.25 -18.83 4.27
CA ASP A 119 2.79 -18.80 4.36
C ASP A 119 2.17 -17.65 3.52
N ILE A 120 3.00 -16.82 2.89
CA ILE A 120 2.53 -15.76 1.99
C ILE A 120 2.06 -16.38 0.68
N VAL A 121 0.81 -16.07 0.31
CA VAL A 121 0.18 -16.52 -0.93
C VAL A 121 0.14 -15.39 -1.93
N LEU A 122 0.98 -15.48 -2.96
CA LEU A 122 1.07 -14.44 -3.99
C LEU A 122 -0.09 -14.55 -4.98
N LEU A 123 -0.67 -13.40 -5.33
CA LEU A 123 -1.70 -13.34 -6.37
C LEU A 123 -1.05 -13.47 -7.76
N GLU A 124 -1.46 -14.48 -8.51
CA GLU A 124 -0.98 -14.69 -9.88
C GLU A 124 -1.30 -13.47 -10.77
N GLY A 125 -0.31 -13.01 -11.52
CA GLY A 125 -0.43 -11.85 -12.40
C GLY A 125 -0.32 -10.48 -11.71
N GLU A 126 -0.30 -10.42 -10.37
CA GLU A 126 -0.13 -9.18 -9.61
C GLU A 126 1.26 -9.09 -8.98
N THR A 127 1.69 -10.16 -8.32
CA THR A 127 2.95 -10.25 -7.58
C THR A 127 3.72 -11.50 -7.97
N THR A 128 5.06 -11.42 -7.99
CA THR A 128 5.94 -12.54 -8.37
C THR A 128 6.80 -13.05 -7.21
N ALA A 129 6.99 -12.24 -6.18
CA ALA A 129 7.77 -12.61 -5.01
C ALA A 129 7.32 -11.78 -3.78
N ALA A 130 7.63 -12.28 -2.60
CA ALA A 130 7.54 -11.54 -1.36
C ALA A 130 8.80 -11.72 -0.53
N LYS A 131 9.14 -10.74 0.32
CA LYS A 131 10.23 -10.85 1.29
C LYS A 131 9.99 -9.95 2.49
N TRP A 132 10.55 -10.36 3.60
CA TRP A 132 10.76 -9.49 4.76
C TRP A 132 12.10 -8.77 4.58
N ALA A 133 12.08 -7.44 4.56
CA ALA A 133 13.26 -6.60 4.41
C ALA A 133 13.45 -5.72 5.65
N THR A 134 14.67 -5.59 6.11
CA THR A 134 15.02 -4.65 7.18
C THR A 134 14.91 -3.21 6.68
N PHE A 135 14.78 -2.26 7.60
CA PHE A 135 14.79 -0.82 7.24
C PHE A 135 16.07 -0.42 6.48
N ALA A 136 17.21 -1.01 6.84
CA ALA A 136 18.48 -0.76 6.14
C ALA A 136 18.47 -1.28 4.70
N GLU A 137 17.92 -2.49 4.48
CA GLU A 137 17.73 -3.05 3.13
C GLU A 137 16.79 -2.19 2.30
N VAL A 138 15.67 -1.73 2.87
CA VAL A 138 14.73 -0.84 2.16
C VAL A 138 15.42 0.46 1.74
N ARG A 139 16.23 1.08 2.62
CA ARG A 139 17.03 2.28 2.26
C ARG A 139 17.99 2.01 1.11
N GLU A 140 18.66 0.84 1.12
CA GLU A 140 19.57 0.46 0.03
C GLU A 140 18.80 0.22 -1.28
N MET A 141 17.67 -0.47 -1.23
CA MET A 141 16.80 -0.68 -2.39
C MET A 141 16.26 0.62 -3.00
N ILE A 142 16.10 1.68 -2.20
CA ILE A 142 15.76 3.02 -2.71
C ILE A 142 16.92 3.59 -3.54
N LYS A 143 18.17 3.46 -3.07
CA LYS A 143 19.37 3.96 -3.77
C LYS A 143 19.61 3.18 -5.06
N THR A 144 19.47 1.86 -5.01
CA THR A 144 19.64 0.96 -6.18
C THR A 144 18.45 0.96 -7.14
N ARG A 145 17.36 1.65 -6.80
CA ARG A 145 16.10 1.72 -7.57
C ARG A 145 15.39 0.37 -7.73
N GLU A 146 15.61 -0.54 -6.82
CA GLU A 146 14.89 -1.82 -6.75
C GLU A 146 13.47 -1.67 -6.20
N ILE A 147 13.24 -0.64 -5.37
CA ILE A 147 11.90 -0.33 -4.87
C ILE A 147 11.20 0.69 -5.79
N CYS A 148 9.89 0.55 -5.98
CA CYS A 148 9.09 1.52 -6.73
C CYS A 148 9.34 2.94 -6.18
N ARG A 149 9.68 3.88 -7.07
CA ARG A 149 10.09 5.25 -6.69
C ARG A 149 9.06 5.97 -5.81
N ILE A 150 7.77 5.73 -6.08
CA ILE A 150 6.68 6.34 -5.30
C ILE A 150 6.71 5.78 -3.87
N ILE A 151 6.83 4.47 -3.74
CA ILE A 151 6.88 3.76 -2.46
C ILE A 151 8.14 4.11 -1.67
N GLY A 152 9.28 4.22 -2.34
CA GLY A 152 10.53 4.65 -1.68
C GLY A 152 10.43 6.05 -1.06
N ARG A 153 9.79 7.00 -1.75
CA ARG A 153 9.53 8.34 -1.17
C ARG A 153 8.58 8.28 0.03
N GLN A 154 7.56 7.44 -0.03
CA GLN A 154 6.63 7.24 1.08
C GLN A 154 7.35 6.65 2.29
N PHE A 155 8.18 5.64 2.06
CA PHE A 155 8.98 5.03 3.12
C PHE A 155 9.81 6.07 3.87
N LEU A 156 10.61 6.87 3.17
CA LEU A 156 11.46 7.90 3.80
C LEU A 156 10.67 8.90 4.65
N HIS A 157 9.44 9.20 4.26
CA HIS A 157 8.57 10.10 5.04
C HIS A 157 7.96 9.42 6.26
N GLN A 158 7.66 8.13 6.18
CA GLN A 158 6.95 7.37 7.21
C GLN A 158 7.89 6.54 8.10
N GLU A 159 9.13 6.40 7.72
CA GLU A 159 10.13 5.60 8.43
C GLU A 159 10.24 5.91 9.93
N PRO A 160 10.28 7.18 10.39
CA PRO A 160 10.32 7.47 11.83
C PRO A 160 9.13 6.88 12.59
N GLN A 161 7.92 7.01 12.03
CA GLN A 161 6.71 6.47 12.65
C GLN A 161 6.72 4.92 12.67
N LEU A 162 7.28 4.29 11.64
CA LEU A 162 7.40 2.83 11.56
C LEU A 162 8.46 2.30 12.53
N LEU A 163 9.57 3.02 12.71
CA LEU A 163 10.61 2.68 13.68
C LEU A 163 10.08 2.76 15.12
N ASP A 164 9.29 3.76 15.46
CA ASP A 164 8.71 3.92 16.79
C ASP A 164 7.80 2.75 17.19
N ARG A 165 7.26 2.02 16.23
CA ARG A 165 6.39 0.85 16.43
C ARG A 165 7.14 -0.47 16.59
N GLN A 166 8.46 -0.46 16.37
CA GLN A 166 9.27 -1.65 16.58
C GLN A 166 9.45 -1.94 18.09
N GLU A 167 9.63 -3.21 18.43
CA GLU A 167 9.94 -3.64 19.79
C GLU A 167 11.28 -3.05 20.25
N PRO A 168 11.47 -2.83 21.57
CA PRO A 168 12.77 -2.40 22.07
C PRO A 168 13.90 -3.32 21.59
N GLY A 169 14.98 -2.73 21.04
CA GLY A 169 16.11 -3.47 20.46
C GLY A 169 16.09 -3.61 18.95
N TYR A 170 15.00 -3.22 18.29
CA TYR A 170 14.84 -3.28 16.83
C TYR A 170 14.58 -1.88 16.17
N ARG A 171 14.79 -0.81 16.94
CA ARG A 171 14.59 0.58 16.48
C ARG A 171 15.81 1.13 15.76
#